data_74dd5def94e65385d0b341b4e3e0b923
#
_entry.id   74dd5def94e65385d0b341b4e3e0b923
#
_cell.length_a   1.000
_cell.length_b   1.000
_cell.length_c   1.000
_cell.angle_alpha   90.00
_cell.angle_beta   90.00
_cell.angle_gamma   90.00
#
_symmetry.space_group_name_H-M   'P 1'
#
loop_
_entity.id
_entity.type
_entity.pdbx_description
1 polymer ?
#
loop_
_entity_poly.entity_id
_entity_poly.type
_entity_poly.pdbx_seq_one_letter_code
_entity_poly.pdbx_strand_id
1 'polypeptide(L)'
;MKQRLADYVADFLAARGVTDVFSVVGGGAMHLNDALGHNPRLHVTYNHHEQACAIAAEAYARLENKIAAVCVTTGPGGTNALTGVVGGWLDSIPMFIVSGQVRYDTTARYALQYTGTPLRAMGDQEYDITKSVQYMTKFAAMLEDPKDIRYLLEKAWHLATTGRPGPVWLDIPVNFQGGYIETDELCGYDPAEDDAQLPPSVDDATIRTILEKIKNAKRPVFHAGYGIRLSGGYAAFRSVAEKLNIPIVTYWNAVDLIEDDNPLYCGRAGNMGDRPGNWAIQNADLILAVGTRISIRQVGYNWKTWARAAEVIMVDIDQAELKKPTLHVEMPVWADAKDFLTKLDKAAAAPVNAGGEWLATCQRWKRDYPAVLPRQWEENGETANVYAFVRYLSSRLPENSLTAVSNGACCVVGNQAYVIQKGSRMANNSAIASMGYGLPAAIGTCIGGGRRQTICLEGDGSIMMNLQELQTILTNKLPIKIFLINNNGYHSIRLTQNNLFKEHCKVGIGPESGDLSFPEFEKIAKAFGYPYYSAHSNAEMKQAVDTMLALDGPAFCEIFTDTKQVWEPKSSTKRLPDGTLVSPPLEDLAPFLPREELEKQMFIPLM
;
A
#
# COMPACT_ATOMS: atom_id res chain seq x y z
N MET A 1 -23.02 -34.73 -3.25
CA MET A 1 -22.17 -35.10 -4.42
C MET A 1 -20.75 -35.35 -3.93
N LYS A 2 -20.11 -36.43 -4.34
CA LYS A 2 -18.76 -36.80 -3.91
C LYS A 2 -17.70 -36.01 -4.70
N GLN A 3 -16.83 -35.25 -4.01
CA GLN A 3 -15.78 -34.41 -4.61
C GLN A 3 -14.50 -34.48 -3.77
N ARG A 4 -13.31 -34.39 -4.41
CA ARG A 4 -12.05 -34.26 -3.69
C ARG A 4 -12.00 -32.87 -3.00
N LEU A 5 -11.60 -32.85 -1.72
CA LEU A 5 -11.63 -31.60 -0.93
C LEU A 5 -10.79 -30.48 -1.56
N ALA A 6 -9.61 -30.78 -2.11
CA ALA A 6 -8.79 -29.79 -2.79
C ALA A 6 -9.50 -29.16 -4.01
N ASP A 7 -10.23 -29.97 -4.80
CA ASP A 7 -11.02 -29.47 -5.93
C ASP A 7 -12.17 -28.58 -5.45
N TYR A 8 -12.82 -28.92 -4.33
CA TYR A 8 -13.85 -28.10 -3.71
C TYR A 8 -13.30 -26.72 -3.30
N VAL A 9 -12.09 -26.66 -2.73
CA VAL A 9 -11.43 -25.39 -2.39
C VAL A 9 -11.17 -24.54 -3.65
N ALA A 10 -10.63 -25.15 -4.72
CA ALA A 10 -10.37 -24.46 -5.97
C ALA A 10 -11.67 -23.93 -6.62
N ASP A 11 -12.72 -24.76 -6.64
CA ASP A 11 -14.03 -24.37 -7.17
C ASP A 11 -14.69 -23.27 -6.35
N PHE A 12 -14.56 -23.32 -5.01
CA PHE A 12 -15.06 -22.26 -4.13
C PHE A 12 -14.42 -20.91 -4.45
N LEU A 13 -13.09 -20.85 -4.54
CA LEU A 13 -12.37 -19.61 -4.86
C LEU A 13 -12.79 -19.07 -6.24
N ALA A 14 -12.83 -19.92 -7.25
CA ALA A 14 -13.24 -19.53 -8.59
C ALA A 14 -14.70 -19.07 -8.66
N ALA A 15 -15.62 -19.71 -7.90
CA ALA A 15 -17.02 -19.30 -7.82
C ALA A 15 -17.20 -17.93 -7.13
N ARG A 16 -16.27 -17.52 -6.28
CA ARG A 16 -16.23 -16.20 -5.62
C ARG A 16 -15.55 -15.11 -6.47
N GLY A 17 -15.15 -15.42 -7.69
CA GLY A 17 -14.55 -14.46 -8.63
C GLY A 17 -13.04 -14.31 -8.51
N VAL A 18 -12.36 -15.20 -7.77
CA VAL A 18 -10.90 -15.32 -7.84
C VAL A 18 -10.53 -15.84 -9.22
N THR A 19 -9.63 -15.14 -9.91
CA THR A 19 -9.10 -15.52 -11.21
C THR A 19 -7.61 -15.87 -11.15
N ASP A 20 -6.89 -15.32 -10.17
CA ASP A 20 -5.45 -15.45 -10.08
C ASP A 20 -5.01 -15.98 -8.71
N VAL A 21 -4.01 -16.86 -8.74
CA VAL A 21 -3.39 -17.47 -7.56
C VAL A 21 -1.88 -17.30 -7.65
N PHE A 22 -1.24 -16.92 -6.56
CA PHE A 22 0.21 -16.85 -6.46
C PHE A 22 0.72 -17.99 -5.58
N SER A 23 1.70 -18.77 -6.04
CA SER A 23 2.08 -19.99 -5.34
C SER A 23 3.56 -20.33 -5.48
N VAL A 24 4.07 -21.00 -4.45
CA VAL A 24 5.26 -21.85 -4.53
C VAL A 24 4.81 -23.27 -4.16
N VAL A 25 5.12 -24.24 -5.02
CA VAL A 25 4.71 -25.64 -4.82
C VAL A 25 5.46 -26.29 -3.67
N GLY A 26 4.80 -27.26 -3.00
CA GLY A 26 5.45 -28.03 -1.94
C GLY A 26 4.64 -29.26 -1.50
N GLY A 27 5.30 -30.22 -0.87
CA GLY A 27 4.72 -31.51 -0.51
C GLY A 27 3.47 -31.43 0.37
N GLY A 28 3.45 -30.51 1.34
CA GLY A 28 2.29 -30.33 2.23
C GLY A 28 1.07 -29.71 1.54
N ALA A 29 1.24 -29.09 0.36
CA ALA A 29 0.16 -28.48 -0.42
C ALA A 29 -0.08 -29.19 -1.77
N MET A 30 0.42 -30.42 -1.95
CA MET A 30 0.45 -31.08 -3.27
C MET A 30 -0.92 -31.19 -3.93
N HIS A 31 -1.96 -31.53 -3.20
CA HIS A 31 -3.31 -31.67 -3.77
C HIS A 31 -3.98 -30.31 -4.01
N LEU A 32 -3.67 -29.30 -3.19
CA LEU A 32 -4.12 -27.92 -3.41
C LEU A 32 -3.46 -27.36 -4.67
N ASN A 33 -2.13 -27.51 -4.83
CA ASN A 33 -1.41 -27.07 -6.03
C ASN A 33 -1.96 -27.73 -7.30
N ASP A 34 -2.23 -29.05 -7.25
CA ASP A 34 -2.85 -29.80 -8.35
C ASP A 34 -4.25 -29.27 -8.68
N ALA A 35 -5.12 -29.11 -7.68
CA ALA A 35 -6.48 -28.63 -7.89
C ALA A 35 -6.53 -27.19 -8.43
N LEU A 36 -5.72 -26.28 -7.86
CA LEU A 36 -5.65 -24.89 -8.31
C LEU A 36 -5.06 -24.77 -9.72
N GLY A 37 -3.99 -25.53 -10.00
CA GLY A 37 -3.31 -25.50 -11.31
C GLY A 37 -4.11 -26.10 -12.47
N HIS A 38 -5.04 -27.04 -12.18
CA HIS A 38 -5.90 -27.67 -13.18
C HIS A 38 -7.32 -27.09 -13.25
N ASN A 39 -7.69 -26.17 -12.36
CA ASN A 39 -9.00 -25.51 -12.45
C ASN A 39 -9.02 -24.53 -13.63
N PRO A 40 -9.88 -24.70 -14.65
CA PRO A 40 -9.85 -23.91 -15.88
C PRO A 40 -10.25 -22.45 -15.68
N ARG A 41 -10.78 -22.07 -14.50
CA ARG A 41 -11.17 -20.70 -14.16
C ARG A 41 -10.10 -19.95 -13.39
N LEU A 42 -9.01 -20.63 -12.99
CA LEU A 42 -7.92 -20.08 -12.20
C LEU A 42 -6.63 -20.03 -13.03
N HIS A 43 -5.88 -18.96 -12.90
CA HIS A 43 -4.53 -18.84 -13.42
C HIS A 43 -3.54 -18.80 -12.26
N VAL A 44 -2.62 -19.77 -12.21
CA VAL A 44 -1.59 -19.83 -11.17
C VAL A 44 -0.28 -19.23 -11.67
N THR A 45 0.19 -18.20 -10.99
CA THR A 45 1.54 -17.65 -11.17
C THR A 45 2.46 -18.26 -10.12
N TYR A 46 3.46 -19.02 -10.58
CA TYR A 46 4.46 -19.60 -9.69
C TYR A 46 5.63 -18.63 -9.50
N ASN A 47 5.77 -18.17 -8.27
CA ASN A 47 6.87 -17.33 -7.81
C ASN A 47 8.05 -18.19 -7.34
N HIS A 48 9.18 -17.55 -7.03
CA HIS A 48 10.38 -18.23 -6.50
C HIS A 48 10.54 -18.05 -4.98
N HIS A 49 9.63 -17.29 -4.33
CA HIS A 49 9.61 -17.10 -2.89
C HIS A 49 8.18 -16.78 -2.40
N GLU A 50 7.77 -17.33 -1.27
CA GLU A 50 6.41 -17.17 -0.74
C GLU A 50 6.12 -15.74 -0.26
N GLN A 51 7.15 -15.00 0.17
CA GLN A 51 7.02 -13.57 0.41
C GLN A 51 6.54 -12.84 -0.84
N ALA A 52 7.11 -13.21 -2.00
CA ALA A 52 6.72 -12.62 -3.28
C ALA A 52 5.28 -13.01 -3.66
N CYS A 53 4.83 -14.24 -3.38
CA CYS A 53 3.44 -14.65 -3.57
C CYS A 53 2.48 -13.74 -2.79
N ALA A 54 2.75 -13.54 -1.51
CA ALA A 54 1.89 -12.73 -0.64
C ALA A 54 1.89 -11.25 -1.04
N ILE A 55 3.06 -10.68 -1.39
CA ILE A 55 3.17 -9.29 -1.86
C ILE A 55 2.46 -9.12 -3.22
N ALA A 56 2.59 -10.06 -4.14
CA ALA A 56 1.93 -9.98 -5.45
C ALA A 56 0.40 -10.04 -5.29
N ALA A 57 -0.12 -10.93 -4.43
CA ALA A 57 -1.54 -11.01 -4.12
C ALA A 57 -2.06 -9.73 -3.44
N GLU A 58 -1.28 -9.14 -2.54
CA GLU A 58 -1.60 -7.85 -1.91
C GLU A 58 -1.71 -6.72 -2.94
N ALA A 59 -0.70 -6.58 -3.81
CA ALA A 59 -0.69 -5.54 -4.83
C ALA A 59 -1.80 -5.72 -5.88
N TYR A 60 -2.10 -6.98 -6.26
CA TYR A 60 -3.24 -7.32 -7.10
C TYR A 60 -4.56 -6.85 -6.47
N ALA A 61 -4.80 -7.20 -5.21
CA ALA A 61 -6.02 -6.83 -4.50
C ALA A 61 -6.13 -5.32 -4.29
N ARG A 62 -5.02 -4.65 -4.03
CA ARG A 62 -4.93 -3.19 -3.93
C ARG A 62 -5.33 -2.51 -5.24
N LEU A 63 -4.94 -3.06 -6.38
CA LEU A 63 -5.28 -2.49 -7.68
C LEU A 63 -6.74 -2.72 -8.06
N GLU A 64 -7.18 -3.97 -8.02
CA GLU A 64 -8.46 -4.42 -8.57
C GLU A 64 -9.62 -4.37 -7.58
N ASN A 65 -9.34 -4.21 -6.30
CA ASN A 65 -10.33 -4.37 -5.23
C ASN A 65 -10.97 -5.78 -5.23
N LYS A 66 -10.21 -6.79 -5.73
CA LYS A 66 -10.58 -8.20 -5.81
C LYS A 66 -9.51 -9.03 -5.14
N ILE A 67 -9.91 -10.13 -4.55
CA ILE A 67 -8.96 -11.06 -3.94
C ILE A 67 -8.24 -11.86 -5.04
N ALA A 68 -6.89 -11.89 -4.99
CA ALA A 68 -6.09 -13.00 -5.50
C ALA A 68 -5.79 -13.95 -4.34
N ALA A 69 -5.75 -15.25 -4.62
CA ALA A 69 -5.41 -16.22 -3.60
C ALA A 69 -3.89 -16.45 -3.53
N VAL A 70 -3.45 -16.89 -2.35
CA VAL A 70 -2.08 -17.36 -2.13
C VAL A 70 -2.14 -18.81 -1.69
N CYS A 71 -1.34 -19.68 -2.34
CA CYS A 71 -1.19 -21.06 -1.92
C CYS A 71 0.26 -21.36 -1.60
N VAL A 72 0.53 -21.77 -0.36
CA VAL A 72 1.87 -22.09 0.15
C VAL A 72 1.90 -23.43 0.85
N THR A 73 3.08 -24.03 1.00
CA THR A 73 3.22 -25.33 1.66
C THR A 73 3.40 -25.19 3.17
N THR A 74 3.55 -26.31 3.85
CA THR A 74 3.74 -26.41 5.30
C THR A 74 5.08 -25.80 5.74
N GLY A 75 5.19 -25.42 7.01
CA GLY A 75 6.41 -24.93 7.63
C GLY A 75 6.93 -23.63 7.00
N PRO A 76 8.11 -23.68 6.32
CA PRO A 76 8.72 -22.47 5.74
C PRO A 76 7.84 -21.78 4.68
N GLY A 77 6.97 -22.53 3.96
CA GLY A 77 6.03 -21.93 3.03
C GLY A 77 5.14 -20.87 3.69
N GLY A 78 4.54 -21.23 4.83
CA GLY A 78 3.76 -20.30 5.62
C GLY A 78 4.59 -19.15 6.22
N THR A 79 5.70 -19.48 6.89
CA THR A 79 6.51 -18.46 7.59
C THR A 79 7.16 -17.46 6.64
N ASN A 80 7.55 -17.86 5.44
CA ASN A 80 8.09 -16.95 4.43
C ASN A 80 7.06 -15.93 3.91
N ALA A 81 5.78 -16.26 3.90
CA ALA A 81 4.73 -15.38 3.40
C ALA A 81 4.38 -14.22 4.36
N LEU A 82 4.78 -14.27 5.64
CA LEU A 82 4.31 -13.38 6.70
C LEU A 82 4.47 -11.89 6.38
N THR A 83 5.60 -11.48 5.82
CA THR A 83 5.86 -10.07 5.51
C THR A 83 4.79 -9.49 4.56
N GLY A 84 4.42 -10.23 3.52
CA GLY A 84 3.37 -9.78 2.59
C GLY A 84 1.99 -9.75 3.25
N VAL A 85 1.69 -10.73 4.11
CA VAL A 85 0.42 -10.78 4.86
C VAL A 85 0.29 -9.62 5.85
N VAL A 86 1.37 -9.29 6.59
CA VAL A 86 1.40 -8.09 7.46
C VAL A 86 1.18 -6.81 6.65
N GLY A 87 1.73 -6.73 5.44
CA GLY A 87 1.48 -5.62 4.54
C GLY A 87 -0.01 -5.43 4.23
N GLY A 88 -0.67 -6.51 3.86
CA GLY A 88 -2.12 -6.52 3.65
C GLY A 88 -2.91 -6.16 4.90
N TRP A 89 -2.53 -6.71 6.05
CA TRP A 89 -3.18 -6.41 7.34
C TRP A 89 -3.14 -4.92 7.70
N LEU A 90 -1.95 -4.33 7.65
CA LEU A 90 -1.76 -2.93 8.05
C LEU A 90 -2.44 -1.94 7.11
N ASP A 91 -2.55 -2.25 5.83
CA ASP A 91 -3.21 -1.42 4.82
C ASP A 91 -4.66 -1.85 4.53
N SER A 92 -5.18 -2.83 5.29
CA SER A 92 -6.57 -3.31 5.17
C SER A 92 -6.89 -3.92 3.80
N ILE A 93 -5.94 -4.61 3.19
CA ILE A 93 -6.09 -5.25 1.88
C ILE A 93 -6.63 -6.68 2.07
N PRO A 94 -7.74 -7.05 1.42
CA PRO A 94 -8.27 -8.39 1.52
C PRO A 94 -7.37 -9.39 0.79
N MET A 95 -6.99 -10.47 1.48
CA MET A 95 -6.16 -11.55 0.94
C MET A 95 -6.73 -12.90 1.42
N PHE A 96 -6.70 -13.91 0.56
CA PHE A 96 -7.12 -15.27 0.90
C PHE A 96 -5.93 -16.23 0.79
N ILE A 97 -5.40 -16.63 1.94
CA ILE A 97 -4.24 -17.51 2.02
C ILE A 97 -4.70 -18.93 2.35
N VAL A 98 -4.23 -19.90 1.57
CA VAL A 98 -4.39 -21.32 1.85
C VAL A 98 -3.01 -21.93 1.99
N SER A 99 -2.73 -22.55 3.13
CA SER A 99 -1.51 -23.33 3.32
C SER A 99 -1.80 -24.82 3.41
N GLY A 100 -0.88 -25.60 2.89
CA GLY A 100 -0.87 -27.02 3.16
C GLY A 100 -0.21 -27.34 4.50
N GLN A 101 -0.60 -28.46 5.10
CA GLN A 101 -0.05 -28.95 6.37
C GLN A 101 0.29 -30.45 6.23
N VAL A 102 1.10 -30.97 7.15
CA VAL A 102 1.30 -32.42 7.29
C VAL A 102 -0.03 -33.14 7.56
N ARG A 103 -0.05 -34.45 7.56
CA ARG A 103 -1.26 -35.20 7.93
C ARG A 103 -1.77 -34.75 9.29
N TYR A 104 -3.08 -34.59 9.43
CA TYR A 104 -3.69 -34.07 10.67
C TYR A 104 -3.29 -34.92 11.91
N ASP A 105 -3.33 -36.24 11.77
CA ASP A 105 -2.97 -37.20 12.82
C ASP A 105 -1.47 -37.25 13.17
N THR A 106 -0.64 -36.47 12.45
CA THR A 106 0.78 -36.27 12.75
C THR A 106 1.08 -34.84 13.19
N THR A 107 0.07 -34.02 13.49
CA THR A 107 0.28 -32.65 14.01
C THR A 107 0.42 -32.62 15.53
N ALA A 108 1.17 -31.65 16.04
CA ALA A 108 1.24 -31.36 17.47
C ALA A 108 -0.15 -31.00 18.04
N ARG A 109 -1.02 -30.41 17.21
CA ARG A 109 -2.41 -30.09 17.58
C ARG A 109 -3.22 -31.39 17.83
N TYR A 110 -3.12 -32.37 16.95
CA TYR A 110 -3.74 -33.69 17.16
C TYR A 110 -3.15 -34.39 18.39
N ALA A 111 -1.83 -34.35 18.57
CA ALA A 111 -1.16 -34.98 19.69
C ALA A 111 -1.58 -34.40 21.06
N LEU A 112 -2.00 -33.13 21.12
CA LEU A 112 -2.38 -32.44 22.36
C LEU A 112 -3.47 -33.19 23.13
N GLN A 113 -4.42 -33.85 22.43
CA GLN A 113 -5.48 -34.64 23.06
C GLN A 113 -4.97 -35.91 23.81
N TYR A 114 -3.73 -36.33 23.52
CA TYR A 114 -3.08 -37.47 24.19
C TYR A 114 -2.04 -37.01 25.20
N THR A 115 -1.31 -35.94 24.91
CA THR A 115 -0.19 -35.49 25.74
C THR A 115 -0.62 -34.54 26.86
N GLY A 116 -1.80 -33.91 26.72
CA GLY A 116 -2.27 -32.86 27.65
C GLY A 116 -1.43 -31.57 27.71
N THR A 117 -0.28 -31.58 27.02
CA THR A 117 0.62 -30.42 26.91
C THR A 117 1.09 -30.24 25.47
N PRO A 118 1.28 -29.00 24.99
CA PRO A 118 1.66 -28.75 23.61
C PRO A 118 3.05 -29.31 23.28
N LEU A 119 3.17 -30.07 22.21
CA LEU A 119 4.44 -30.37 21.56
C LEU A 119 4.88 -29.18 20.70
N ARG A 120 6.18 -29.06 20.45
CA ARG A 120 6.68 -28.07 19.47
C ARG A 120 6.32 -28.46 18.04
N ALA A 121 6.50 -29.75 17.72
CA ALA A 121 6.15 -30.38 16.46
C ALA A 121 6.07 -31.89 16.67
N MET A 122 5.33 -32.61 15.84
CA MET A 122 5.30 -34.08 15.77
C MET A 122 5.56 -34.56 14.34
N GLY A 123 4.98 -33.87 13.34
CA GLY A 123 5.19 -34.17 11.93
C GLY A 123 6.49 -33.58 11.39
N ASP A 124 6.93 -34.11 10.25
CA ASP A 124 8.10 -33.59 9.54
C ASP A 124 7.79 -32.23 8.90
N GLN A 125 8.63 -31.21 9.19
CA GLN A 125 8.42 -29.82 8.76
C GLN A 125 7.13 -29.18 9.28
N GLU A 126 6.46 -29.78 10.24
CA GLU A 126 5.25 -29.25 10.84
C GLU A 126 5.49 -27.93 11.55
N TYR A 127 4.59 -26.99 11.29
CA TYR A 127 4.46 -25.76 12.06
C TYR A 127 3.00 -25.30 12.09
N ASP A 128 2.45 -25.02 13.27
CA ASP A 128 1.09 -24.49 13.40
C ASP A 128 1.10 -22.99 13.06
N ILE A 129 1.00 -22.68 11.79
CA ILE A 129 1.06 -21.32 11.27
C ILE A 129 -0.10 -20.44 11.76
N THR A 130 -1.25 -21.06 12.07
CA THR A 130 -2.45 -20.33 12.49
C THR A 130 -2.22 -19.50 13.74
N LYS A 131 -1.37 -19.97 14.66
CA LYS A 131 -1.00 -19.26 15.88
C LYS A 131 -0.13 -18.02 15.60
N SER A 132 0.73 -18.09 14.59
CA SER A 132 1.58 -16.96 14.20
C SER A 132 0.80 -15.88 13.48
N VAL A 133 -0.18 -16.26 12.67
CA VAL A 133 -0.91 -15.30 11.82
C VAL A 133 -2.17 -14.74 12.46
N GLN A 134 -2.58 -15.21 13.64
CA GLN A 134 -3.81 -14.74 14.31
C GLN A 134 -3.87 -13.23 14.57
N TYR A 135 -2.71 -12.56 14.73
CA TYR A 135 -2.62 -11.11 14.95
C TYR A 135 -2.42 -10.29 13.68
N MET A 136 -2.34 -10.94 12.53
CA MET A 136 -2.16 -10.31 11.23
C MET A 136 -3.19 -10.78 10.20
N THR A 137 -4.26 -11.41 10.68
CA THR A 137 -5.39 -11.88 9.88
C THR A 137 -6.70 -11.62 10.60
N LYS A 138 -7.78 -11.50 9.85
CA LYS A 138 -9.14 -11.41 10.42
C LYS A 138 -9.66 -12.77 10.88
N PHE A 139 -9.15 -13.82 10.26
CA PHE A 139 -9.49 -15.20 10.60
C PHE A 139 -8.35 -16.13 10.21
N ALA A 140 -7.98 -17.03 11.11
CA ALA A 140 -6.99 -18.06 10.85
C ALA A 140 -7.45 -19.37 11.49
N ALA A 141 -7.53 -20.45 10.70
CA ALA A 141 -7.95 -21.75 11.18
C ALA A 141 -7.22 -22.89 10.48
N MET A 142 -6.91 -23.95 11.22
CA MET A 142 -6.55 -25.25 10.66
C MET A 142 -7.81 -26.09 10.49
N LEU A 143 -7.96 -26.76 9.35
CA LEU A 143 -9.05 -27.72 9.14
C LEU A 143 -8.79 -28.96 10.01
N GLU A 144 -9.67 -29.23 10.96
CA GLU A 144 -9.57 -30.37 11.88
C GLU A 144 -10.54 -31.50 11.53
N ASP A 145 -11.70 -31.20 10.93
CA ASP A 145 -12.65 -32.15 10.34
C ASP A 145 -12.94 -31.75 8.87
N PRO A 146 -12.79 -32.63 7.89
CA PRO A 146 -13.13 -32.35 6.50
C PRO A 146 -14.55 -31.82 6.26
N LYS A 147 -15.50 -32.11 7.16
CA LYS A 147 -16.89 -31.62 7.07
C LYS A 147 -17.03 -30.12 7.31
N ASP A 148 -16.05 -29.51 7.97
CA ASP A 148 -16.06 -28.08 8.29
C ASP A 148 -15.52 -27.21 7.14
N ILE A 149 -15.04 -27.82 6.06
CA ILE A 149 -14.37 -27.07 4.98
C ILE A 149 -15.25 -25.96 4.40
N ARG A 150 -16.53 -26.21 4.18
CA ARG A 150 -17.46 -25.22 3.65
C ARG A 150 -17.63 -24.05 4.62
N TYR A 151 -17.87 -24.36 5.90
CA TYR A 151 -18.01 -23.35 6.95
C TYR A 151 -16.78 -22.46 7.04
N LEU A 152 -15.58 -23.04 7.08
CA LEU A 152 -14.33 -22.30 7.18
C LEU A 152 -14.08 -21.41 5.96
N LEU A 153 -14.32 -21.93 4.75
CA LEU A 153 -14.17 -21.16 3.51
C LEU A 153 -15.14 -19.98 3.44
N GLU A 154 -16.42 -20.22 3.75
CA GLU A 154 -17.46 -19.19 3.73
C GLU A 154 -17.20 -18.12 4.79
N LYS A 155 -16.82 -18.49 6.02
CA LYS A 155 -16.45 -17.59 7.11
C LYS A 155 -15.21 -16.77 6.77
N ALA A 156 -14.15 -17.42 6.28
CA ALA A 156 -12.93 -16.74 5.86
C ALA A 156 -13.21 -15.70 4.77
N TRP A 157 -14.01 -16.08 3.76
CA TRP A 157 -14.39 -15.15 2.69
C TRP A 157 -15.18 -13.96 3.20
N HIS A 158 -16.20 -14.21 4.01
CA HIS A 158 -17.02 -13.16 4.61
C HIS A 158 -16.17 -12.17 5.39
N LEU A 159 -15.34 -12.66 6.30
CA LEU A 159 -14.49 -11.81 7.13
C LEU A 159 -13.44 -11.05 6.32
N ALA A 160 -12.86 -11.65 5.27
CA ALA A 160 -11.89 -10.97 4.42
C ALA A 160 -12.48 -9.74 3.72
N THR A 161 -13.77 -9.80 3.34
CA THR A 161 -14.42 -8.83 2.43
C THR A 161 -15.42 -7.91 3.11
N THR A 162 -15.74 -8.14 4.38
CA THR A 162 -16.80 -7.41 5.10
C THR A 162 -16.22 -6.54 6.21
N GLY A 163 -16.85 -5.39 6.47
CA GLY A 163 -16.34 -4.42 7.41
C GLY A 163 -15.00 -3.84 6.95
N ARG A 164 -14.03 -3.65 7.86
CA ARG A 164 -12.66 -3.32 7.49
C ARG A 164 -12.02 -4.55 6.87
N PRO A 165 -11.66 -4.56 5.56
CA PRO A 165 -11.12 -5.75 4.91
C PRO A 165 -9.76 -6.17 5.47
N GLY A 166 -9.33 -7.39 5.19
CA GLY A 166 -8.01 -7.85 5.60
C GLY A 166 -7.73 -9.30 5.22
N PRO A 167 -6.50 -9.77 5.45
CA PRO A 167 -6.10 -11.15 5.16
C PRO A 167 -6.87 -12.17 6.01
N VAL A 168 -7.06 -13.37 5.43
CA VAL A 168 -7.53 -14.57 6.12
C VAL A 168 -6.62 -15.76 5.77
N TRP A 169 -6.58 -16.78 6.61
CA TRP A 169 -5.68 -17.92 6.46
C TRP A 169 -6.35 -19.25 6.82
N LEU A 170 -6.36 -20.17 5.88
CA LEU A 170 -6.78 -21.55 6.14
C LEU A 170 -5.62 -22.52 5.94
N ASP A 171 -5.33 -23.33 6.96
CA ASP A 171 -4.28 -24.35 6.97
C ASP A 171 -4.92 -25.73 6.81
N ILE A 172 -4.61 -26.45 5.72
CA ILE A 172 -5.35 -27.66 5.33
C ILE A 172 -4.41 -28.85 5.31
N PRO A 173 -4.58 -29.85 6.23
CA PRO A 173 -3.79 -31.07 6.27
C PRO A 173 -3.85 -31.88 4.98
N VAL A 174 -2.70 -32.40 4.54
CA VAL A 174 -2.54 -33.07 3.24
C VAL A 174 -3.44 -34.31 3.05
N ASN A 175 -3.70 -35.05 4.12
CA ASN A 175 -4.62 -36.19 4.05
C ASN A 175 -6.09 -35.78 3.84
N PHE A 176 -6.48 -34.59 4.30
CA PHE A 176 -7.80 -34.04 4.02
C PHE A 176 -7.87 -33.46 2.61
N GLN A 177 -6.82 -32.79 2.13
CA GLN A 177 -6.76 -32.28 0.76
C GLN A 177 -7.05 -33.34 -0.30
N GLY A 178 -6.43 -34.54 -0.13
CA GLY A 178 -6.62 -35.69 -1.02
C GLY A 178 -7.89 -36.49 -0.77
N GLY A 179 -8.54 -36.29 0.37
CA GLY A 179 -9.77 -36.96 0.76
C GLY A 179 -10.99 -36.52 -0.04
N TYR A 180 -12.03 -37.38 -0.05
CA TYR A 180 -13.31 -37.08 -0.68
C TYR A 180 -14.34 -36.68 0.36
N ILE A 181 -15.13 -35.68 0.06
CA ILE A 181 -16.23 -35.16 0.88
C ILE A 181 -17.56 -35.34 0.14
N GLU A 182 -18.66 -35.48 0.88
CA GLU A 182 -20.03 -35.38 0.34
C GLU A 182 -20.49 -33.89 0.48
N THR A 183 -20.51 -33.16 -0.62
CA THR A 183 -20.76 -31.71 -0.61
C THR A 183 -22.13 -31.32 -0.07
N ASP A 184 -23.11 -32.24 -0.19
CA ASP A 184 -24.48 -32.01 0.28
C ASP A 184 -24.63 -32.16 1.81
N GLU A 185 -23.61 -32.71 2.48
CA GLU A 185 -23.57 -32.91 3.93
C GLU A 185 -22.79 -31.84 4.68
N LEU A 186 -22.19 -30.87 3.94
CA LEU A 186 -21.35 -29.80 4.53
C LEU A 186 -22.18 -28.72 5.19
N CYS A 187 -21.82 -28.35 6.41
CA CYS A 187 -22.40 -27.20 7.09
C CYS A 187 -21.94 -25.89 6.46
N GLY A 188 -22.88 -24.99 6.22
CA GLY A 188 -22.58 -23.63 5.77
C GLY A 188 -22.33 -22.69 6.95
N TYR A 189 -21.78 -21.52 6.65
CA TYR A 189 -21.60 -20.42 7.59
C TYR A 189 -22.78 -19.43 7.50
N ASP A 190 -23.24 -18.95 8.64
CA ASP A 190 -24.24 -17.88 8.72
C ASP A 190 -23.54 -16.54 8.97
N PRO A 191 -23.58 -15.56 8.04
CA PRO A 191 -23.02 -14.23 8.24
C PRO A 191 -23.49 -13.51 9.52
N ALA A 192 -24.70 -13.82 10.00
CA ALA A 192 -25.23 -13.22 11.23
C ALA A 192 -24.37 -13.50 12.48
N GLU A 193 -23.49 -14.54 12.43
CA GLU A 193 -22.51 -14.79 13.51
C GLU A 193 -21.57 -13.60 13.74
N ASP A 194 -21.21 -12.85 12.69
CA ASP A 194 -20.19 -11.82 12.73
C ASP A 194 -20.70 -10.41 12.32
N ASP A 195 -21.90 -10.27 11.75
CA ASP A 195 -22.43 -9.00 11.21
C ASP A 195 -22.73 -7.94 12.27
N ALA A 196 -22.88 -8.30 13.53
CA ALA A 196 -23.11 -7.34 14.63
C ALA A 196 -21.99 -6.31 14.80
N GLN A 197 -20.83 -6.51 14.18
CA GLN A 197 -19.67 -5.62 14.22
C GLN A 197 -19.64 -4.61 13.06
N LEU A 198 -20.62 -4.65 12.16
CA LEU A 198 -20.65 -3.76 11.01
C LEU A 198 -21.22 -2.39 11.38
N PRO A 199 -20.75 -1.29 10.75
CA PRO A 199 -21.31 0.02 10.98
C PRO A 199 -22.75 0.08 10.46
N PRO A 200 -23.62 0.87 11.13
CA PRO A 200 -24.93 1.16 10.60
C PRO A 200 -24.85 2.04 9.35
N SER A 201 -25.91 2.04 8.57
CA SER A 201 -26.05 3.00 7.48
C SER A 201 -26.21 4.41 8.04
N VAL A 202 -25.52 5.40 7.45
CA VAL A 202 -25.52 6.80 7.94
C VAL A 202 -26.93 7.40 7.81
N ASP A 203 -27.40 8.08 8.84
CA ASP A 203 -28.69 8.75 8.81
C ASP A 203 -28.66 10.09 8.04
N ASP A 204 -29.81 10.50 7.51
CA ASP A 204 -29.94 11.72 6.71
C ASP A 204 -29.72 13.00 7.51
N ALA A 205 -29.88 12.98 8.84
CA ALA A 205 -29.65 14.14 9.69
C ALA A 205 -28.13 14.41 9.80
N THR A 206 -27.36 13.36 9.97
CA THR A 206 -25.89 13.41 9.94
C THR A 206 -25.38 13.98 8.61
N ILE A 207 -25.91 13.50 7.48
CA ILE A 207 -25.53 14.00 6.14
C ILE A 207 -25.87 15.49 5.99
N ARG A 208 -27.08 15.91 6.39
CA ARG A 208 -27.47 17.34 6.33
C ARG A 208 -26.57 18.21 7.20
N THR A 209 -26.26 17.76 8.41
CA THR A 209 -25.36 18.49 9.32
C THR A 209 -23.99 18.70 8.70
N ILE A 210 -23.42 17.66 8.09
CA ILE A 210 -22.11 17.74 7.41
C ILE A 210 -22.14 18.71 6.23
N LEU A 211 -23.19 18.65 5.39
CA LEU A 211 -23.33 19.58 4.26
C LEU A 211 -23.43 21.03 4.71
N GLU A 212 -24.20 21.32 5.77
CA GLU A 212 -24.30 22.68 6.33
C GLU A 212 -22.97 23.17 6.90
N LYS A 213 -22.22 22.30 7.58
CA LYS A 213 -20.86 22.65 8.07
C LYS A 213 -19.93 22.98 6.92
N ILE A 214 -19.89 22.16 5.86
CA ILE A 214 -19.05 22.39 4.67
C ILE A 214 -19.45 23.70 3.97
N LYS A 215 -20.74 23.94 3.81
CA LYS A 215 -21.28 25.16 3.19
C LYS A 215 -20.83 26.44 3.91
N ASN A 216 -20.79 26.40 5.24
CA ASN A 216 -20.48 27.56 6.07
C ASN A 216 -18.99 27.72 6.38
N ALA A 217 -18.17 26.70 6.15
CA ALA A 217 -16.73 26.75 6.39
C ALA A 217 -16.04 27.72 5.41
N LYS A 218 -15.06 28.46 5.91
CA LYS A 218 -14.27 29.40 5.11
C LYS A 218 -13.07 28.73 4.43
N ARG A 219 -12.52 27.72 5.06
CA ARG A 219 -11.33 26.98 4.60
C ARG A 219 -11.51 25.47 4.76
N PRO A 220 -12.59 24.89 4.17
CA PRO A 220 -12.82 23.45 4.27
C PRO A 220 -11.80 22.68 3.42
N VAL A 221 -11.45 21.45 3.88
CA VAL A 221 -10.59 20.52 3.17
C VAL A 221 -11.21 19.13 3.16
N PHE A 222 -11.19 18.46 2.01
CA PHE A 222 -11.52 17.06 1.89
C PHE A 222 -10.22 16.23 1.98
N HIS A 223 -10.00 15.55 3.09
CA HIS A 223 -8.87 14.64 3.28
C HIS A 223 -9.29 13.23 2.87
N ALA A 224 -8.96 12.85 1.63
CA ALA A 224 -9.40 11.62 1.01
C ALA A 224 -8.39 10.48 1.24
N GLY A 225 -8.88 9.33 1.69
CA GLY A 225 -8.06 8.16 2.01
C GLY A 225 -8.40 6.92 1.20
N TYR A 226 -7.55 5.90 1.32
CA TYR A 226 -7.64 4.67 0.53
C TYR A 226 -8.90 3.83 0.84
N GLY A 227 -9.51 3.99 2.01
CA GLY A 227 -10.80 3.38 2.37
C GLY A 227 -11.92 3.68 1.36
N ILE A 228 -11.83 4.80 0.64
CA ILE A 228 -12.74 5.14 -0.47
C ILE A 228 -12.68 4.09 -1.60
N ARG A 229 -11.47 3.61 -1.94
CA ARG A 229 -11.34 2.54 -2.94
C ARG A 229 -11.75 1.20 -2.38
N LEU A 230 -11.30 0.87 -1.17
CA LEU A 230 -11.60 -0.42 -0.52
C LEU A 230 -13.11 -0.66 -0.35
N SER A 231 -13.87 0.38 -0.03
CA SER A 231 -15.33 0.30 0.05
C SER A 231 -16.03 0.19 -1.31
N GLY A 232 -15.31 0.41 -2.42
CA GLY A 232 -15.92 0.57 -3.76
C GLY A 232 -16.63 1.91 -3.94
N GLY A 233 -16.32 2.92 -3.10
CA GLY A 233 -16.94 4.25 -3.12
C GLY A 233 -16.31 5.25 -4.10
N TYR A 234 -15.38 4.82 -4.96
CA TYR A 234 -14.61 5.73 -5.81
C TYR A 234 -15.47 6.59 -6.76
N ALA A 235 -16.48 6.01 -7.40
CA ALA A 235 -17.38 6.77 -8.29
C ALA A 235 -18.17 7.84 -7.54
N ALA A 236 -18.70 7.49 -6.35
CA ALA A 236 -19.39 8.45 -5.50
C ALA A 236 -18.44 9.56 -4.99
N PHE A 237 -17.20 9.21 -4.65
CA PHE A 237 -16.18 10.20 -4.28
C PHE A 237 -15.94 11.22 -5.40
N ARG A 238 -15.79 10.78 -6.65
CA ARG A 238 -15.57 11.69 -7.79
C ARG A 238 -16.74 12.68 -7.96
N SER A 239 -17.98 12.20 -7.88
CA SER A 239 -19.17 13.03 -7.96
C SER A 239 -19.29 14.01 -6.77
N VAL A 240 -19.06 13.51 -5.55
CA VAL A 240 -19.05 14.34 -4.32
C VAL A 240 -17.99 15.42 -4.38
N ALA A 241 -16.78 15.10 -4.82
CA ALA A 241 -15.68 16.06 -4.94
C ALA A 241 -16.08 17.28 -5.79
N GLU A 242 -16.66 17.03 -6.96
CA GLU A 242 -17.15 18.10 -7.85
C GLU A 242 -18.26 18.94 -7.20
N LYS A 243 -19.21 18.29 -6.52
CA LYS A 243 -20.33 18.98 -5.85
C LYS A 243 -19.90 19.78 -4.63
N LEU A 244 -18.96 19.27 -3.84
CA LEU A 244 -18.47 19.99 -2.66
C LEU A 244 -17.67 21.22 -3.05
N ASN A 245 -16.90 21.17 -4.14
CA ASN A 245 -16.06 22.26 -4.66
C ASN A 245 -15.07 22.81 -3.62
N ILE A 246 -14.40 21.92 -2.89
CA ILE A 246 -13.41 22.25 -1.86
C ILE A 246 -12.07 21.58 -2.16
N PRO A 247 -10.93 22.11 -1.65
CA PRO A 247 -9.62 21.51 -1.84
C PRO A 247 -9.56 20.08 -1.36
N ILE A 248 -8.90 19.21 -2.14
CA ILE A 248 -8.69 17.79 -1.84
C ILE A 248 -7.23 17.56 -1.51
N VAL A 249 -6.97 16.91 -0.39
CA VAL A 249 -5.65 16.47 0.06
C VAL A 249 -5.66 14.97 0.20
N THR A 250 -4.58 14.31 -0.24
CA THR A 250 -4.40 12.86 -0.12
C THR A 250 -3.19 12.53 0.74
N TYR A 251 -2.98 11.22 0.97
CA TYR A 251 -1.77 10.66 1.56
C TYR A 251 -1.23 9.53 0.67
N TRP A 252 -0.04 9.06 0.93
CA TRP A 252 0.76 8.18 0.08
C TRP A 252 0.03 6.98 -0.53
N ASN A 253 -0.75 6.24 0.26
CA ASN A 253 -1.51 5.08 -0.25
C ASN A 253 -2.79 5.46 -1.00
N ALA A 254 -3.11 6.74 -1.08
CA ALA A 254 -4.33 7.27 -1.69
C ALA A 254 -4.03 8.33 -2.78
N VAL A 255 -2.77 8.47 -3.20
CA VAL A 255 -2.37 9.50 -4.18
C VAL A 255 -3.09 9.36 -5.51
N ASP A 256 -3.48 8.14 -5.88
CA ASP A 256 -4.16 7.82 -7.13
C ASP A 256 -5.69 7.99 -7.10
N LEU A 257 -6.24 8.57 -6.03
CA LEU A 257 -7.67 8.91 -5.96
C LEU A 257 -8.05 10.06 -6.89
N ILE A 258 -7.10 10.96 -7.17
CA ILE A 258 -7.34 12.15 -7.97
C ILE A 258 -6.07 12.47 -8.78
N GLU A 259 -6.24 12.91 -10.00
CA GLU A 259 -5.16 13.34 -10.90
C GLU A 259 -4.52 14.65 -10.42
N ASP A 260 -3.21 14.80 -10.70
CA ASP A 260 -2.45 15.98 -10.26
C ASP A 260 -2.91 17.31 -10.92
N ASP A 261 -3.49 17.28 -12.10
CA ASP A 261 -3.99 18.44 -12.82
C ASP A 261 -5.44 18.82 -12.45
N ASN A 262 -6.10 18.04 -11.59
CA ASN A 262 -7.44 18.34 -11.13
C ASN A 262 -7.47 19.68 -10.37
N PRO A 263 -8.39 20.60 -10.70
CA PRO A 263 -8.44 21.92 -10.08
C PRO A 263 -8.78 21.90 -8.58
N LEU A 264 -9.32 20.81 -8.05
CA LEU A 264 -9.60 20.65 -6.61
C LEU A 264 -8.41 20.06 -5.85
N TYR A 265 -7.47 19.40 -6.55
CA TYR A 265 -6.36 18.72 -5.89
C TYR A 265 -5.30 19.71 -5.38
N CYS A 266 -5.01 19.68 -4.08
CA CYS A 266 -4.08 20.61 -3.43
C CYS A 266 -2.69 19.98 -3.16
N GLY A 267 -2.61 18.69 -2.87
CA GLY A 267 -1.33 18.05 -2.58
C GLY A 267 -1.44 16.86 -1.61
N ARG A 268 -0.30 16.48 -1.05
CA ARG A 268 -0.09 15.31 -0.19
C ARG A 268 0.40 15.75 1.17
N ALA A 269 -0.47 15.65 2.20
CA ALA A 269 -0.10 16.04 3.56
C ALA A 269 0.70 14.94 4.29
N GLY A 270 1.40 15.32 5.35
CA GLY A 270 2.12 14.43 6.25
C GLY A 270 3.60 14.81 6.44
N ASN A 271 4.31 14.02 7.24
CA ASN A 271 5.70 14.28 7.60
C ASN A 271 6.70 14.23 6.44
N MET A 272 6.34 13.54 5.37
CA MET A 272 7.04 13.48 4.08
C MET A 272 6.11 13.93 2.94
N GLY A 273 5.10 14.74 3.24
CA GLY A 273 4.21 15.35 2.28
C GLY A 273 4.81 16.59 1.64
N ASP A 274 4.05 17.23 0.76
CA ASP A 274 4.41 18.51 0.17
C ASP A 274 3.94 19.69 1.03
N ARG A 275 4.43 20.90 0.74
CA ARG A 275 4.04 22.12 1.46
C ARG A 275 2.57 22.47 1.24
N PRO A 276 2.05 22.48 0.00
CA PRO A 276 0.66 22.83 -0.28
C PRO A 276 -0.34 21.95 0.48
N GLY A 277 -0.16 20.62 0.47
CA GLY A 277 -1.02 19.70 1.19
C GLY A 277 -0.99 19.91 2.71
N ASN A 278 0.21 20.13 3.27
CA ASN A 278 0.34 20.40 4.71
C ASN A 278 -0.25 21.78 5.08
N TRP A 279 -0.04 22.82 4.29
CA TRP A 279 -0.62 24.13 4.55
C TRP A 279 -2.14 24.13 4.43
N ALA A 280 -2.70 23.36 3.49
CA ALA A 280 -4.15 23.19 3.38
C ALA A 280 -4.75 22.56 4.65
N ILE A 281 -4.14 21.49 5.15
CA ILE A 281 -4.59 20.82 6.40
C ILE A 281 -4.43 21.75 7.62
N GLN A 282 -3.26 22.40 7.75
CA GLN A 282 -2.95 23.21 8.94
C GLN A 282 -3.76 24.50 9.02
N ASN A 283 -4.12 25.11 7.89
CA ASN A 283 -4.93 26.32 7.83
C ASN A 283 -6.45 26.06 7.77
N ALA A 284 -6.87 24.79 7.63
CA ALA A 284 -8.29 24.46 7.56
C ALA A 284 -9.07 24.91 8.80
N ASP A 285 -10.32 25.31 8.62
CA ASP A 285 -11.30 25.48 9.70
C ASP A 285 -12.27 24.30 9.77
N LEU A 286 -12.32 23.47 8.71
CA LEU A 286 -13.08 22.23 8.66
C LEU A 286 -12.30 21.19 7.86
N ILE A 287 -12.18 19.96 8.38
CA ILE A 287 -11.66 18.82 7.65
C ILE A 287 -12.73 17.74 7.57
N LEU A 288 -13.08 17.34 6.33
CA LEU A 288 -13.83 16.13 6.08
C LEU A 288 -12.84 15.03 5.73
N ALA A 289 -12.56 14.13 6.66
CA ALA A 289 -11.66 12.99 6.49
C ALA A 289 -12.45 11.72 6.23
N VAL A 290 -12.27 11.06 5.07
CA VAL A 290 -13.03 9.87 4.69
C VAL A 290 -12.08 8.72 4.36
N GLY A 291 -12.14 7.63 5.15
CA GLY A 291 -11.36 6.41 4.92
C GLY A 291 -9.84 6.61 4.88
N THR A 292 -9.34 7.61 5.61
CA THR A 292 -7.92 8.00 5.56
C THR A 292 -7.10 7.51 6.77
N ARG A 293 -7.74 6.99 7.80
CA ARG A 293 -7.10 6.50 9.04
C ARG A 293 -6.27 7.56 9.78
N ILE A 294 -5.74 8.57 9.14
CA ILE A 294 -4.89 9.66 9.67
C ILE A 294 -3.80 9.11 10.61
N SER A 295 -2.84 8.37 10.03
CA SER A 295 -1.76 7.71 10.76
C SER A 295 -0.72 8.71 11.31
N ILE A 296 0.20 8.22 12.16
CA ILE A 296 1.30 9.03 12.70
C ILE A 296 2.14 9.71 11.60
N ARG A 297 2.26 9.11 10.42
CA ARG A 297 2.96 9.72 9.29
C ARG A 297 2.21 10.91 8.71
N GLN A 298 0.89 10.98 8.87
CA GLN A 298 0.05 12.09 8.41
C GLN A 298 0.00 13.24 9.42
N VAL A 299 0.02 12.95 10.71
CA VAL A 299 -0.04 13.98 11.77
C VAL A 299 1.33 14.41 12.29
N GLY A 300 2.36 13.62 12.02
CA GLY A 300 3.71 13.84 12.57
C GLY A 300 3.82 13.49 14.06
N TYR A 301 5.04 13.55 14.59
CA TYR A 301 5.28 13.25 16.02
C TYR A 301 4.79 14.35 16.96
N ASN A 302 4.64 15.59 16.46
CA ASN A 302 4.00 16.68 17.19
C ASN A 302 2.50 16.75 16.85
N TRP A 303 1.79 15.61 16.98
CA TRP A 303 0.39 15.46 16.56
C TRP A 303 -0.58 16.44 17.22
N LYS A 304 -0.24 16.98 18.41
CA LYS A 304 -1.08 18.00 19.08
C LYS A 304 -1.24 19.29 18.29
N THR A 305 -0.35 19.55 17.33
CA THR A 305 -0.39 20.74 16.47
C THR A 305 -1.09 20.50 15.14
N TRP A 306 -1.44 19.24 14.84
CA TRP A 306 -2.09 18.87 13.60
C TRP A 306 -3.51 19.44 13.54
N ALA A 307 -3.83 20.14 12.45
CA ALA A 307 -5.15 20.70 12.17
C ALA A 307 -5.77 21.48 13.36
N ARG A 308 -4.94 22.17 14.15
CA ARG A 308 -5.29 22.75 15.45
C ARG A 308 -6.37 23.83 15.43
N ALA A 309 -6.74 24.31 14.24
CA ALA A 309 -7.81 25.31 14.06
C ALA A 309 -9.04 24.74 13.36
N ALA A 310 -9.02 23.46 12.98
CA ALA A 310 -10.08 22.82 12.23
C ALA A 310 -11.03 22.05 13.14
N GLU A 311 -12.32 22.10 12.83
CA GLU A 311 -13.26 21.05 13.24
C GLU A 311 -13.01 19.82 12.34
N VAL A 312 -12.78 18.64 12.94
CA VAL A 312 -12.50 17.40 12.21
C VAL A 312 -13.72 16.50 12.21
N ILE A 313 -14.27 16.29 11.02
CA ILE A 313 -15.30 15.27 10.75
C ILE A 313 -14.56 14.05 10.19
N MET A 314 -14.57 12.93 10.89
CA MET A 314 -13.89 11.71 10.47
C MET A 314 -14.86 10.58 10.22
N VAL A 315 -14.88 10.07 8.99
CA VAL A 315 -15.67 8.92 8.55
C VAL A 315 -14.78 7.72 8.41
N ASP A 316 -14.96 6.72 9.25
CA ASP A 316 -14.16 5.49 9.21
C ASP A 316 -15.02 4.29 9.58
N ILE A 317 -14.69 3.13 8.98
CA ILE A 317 -15.37 1.86 9.25
C ILE A 317 -14.92 1.25 10.58
N ASP A 318 -13.78 1.66 11.12
CA ASP A 318 -13.21 1.18 12.36
C ASP A 318 -13.37 2.20 13.50
N GLN A 319 -14.15 1.84 14.49
CA GLN A 319 -14.39 2.70 15.66
C GLN A 319 -13.10 3.04 16.45
N ALA A 320 -12.09 2.17 16.42
CA ALA A 320 -10.83 2.41 17.13
C ALA A 320 -10.05 3.55 16.46
N GLU A 321 -10.09 3.65 15.14
CA GLU A 321 -9.46 4.74 14.40
C GLU A 321 -10.09 6.12 14.75
N LEU A 322 -11.40 6.15 15.04
CA LEU A 322 -12.12 7.38 15.43
C LEU A 322 -11.76 7.87 16.84
N LYS A 323 -11.19 7.00 17.69
CA LYS A 323 -10.95 7.27 19.12
C LYS A 323 -9.47 7.28 19.50
N LYS A 324 -8.56 7.12 18.55
CA LYS A 324 -7.12 7.02 18.86
C LYS A 324 -6.55 8.34 19.42
N PRO A 325 -5.54 8.27 20.32
CA PRO A 325 -5.08 9.43 21.10
C PRO A 325 -4.29 10.47 20.30
N THR A 326 -3.92 10.18 19.05
CA THR A 326 -3.15 11.08 18.18
C THR A 326 -4.00 12.06 17.39
N LEU A 327 -5.33 12.03 17.58
CA LEU A 327 -6.28 12.89 16.86
C LEU A 327 -7.24 13.56 17.86
N HIS A 328 -7.70 14.74 17.47
CA HIS A 328 -8.95 15.29 17.95
C HIS A 328 -9.98 15.12 16.82
N VAL A 329 -11.13 14.57 17.14
CA VAL A 329 -12.22 14.34 16.21
C VAL A 329 -13.50 14.87 16.83
N GLU A 330 -13.97 16.01 16.34
CA GLU A 330 -15.19 16.65 16.88
C GLU A 330 -16.45 15.93 16.44
N MET A 331 -16.44 15.39 15.22
CA MET A 331 -17.58 14.65 14.69
C MET A 331 -17.15 13.29 14.15
N PRO A 332 -17.08 12.24 15.00
CA PRO A 332 -16.83 10.88 14.55
C PRO A 332 -18.06 10.29 13.86
N VAL A 333 -17.89 9.74 12.67
CA VAL A 333 -18.94 9.05 11.90
C VAL A 333 -18.48 7.62 11.65
N TRP A 334 -19.05 6.68 12.41
CA TRP A 334 -18.80 5.25 12.21
C TRP A 334 -19.62 4.74 11.05
N ALA A 335 -19.02 4.59 9.89
CA ALA A 335 -19.71 4.27 8.65
C ALA A 335 -18.80 3.62 7.61
N ASP A 336 -19.42 2.88 6.70
CA ASP A 336 -18.81 2.50 5.42
C ASP A 336 -18.66 3.74 4.51
N ALA A 337 -17.47 3.90 3.91
CA ALA A 337 -17.19 5.09 3.09
C ALA A 337 -18.07 5.17 1.83
N LYS A 338 -18.46 4.04 1.24
CA LYS A 338 -19.34 4.02 0.07
C LYS A 338 -20.77 4.43 0.45
N ASP A 339 -21.30 3.90 1.57
CA ASP A 339 -22.63 4.30 2.06
C ASP A 339 -22.66 5.80 2.33
N PHE A 340 -21.68 6.29 3.09
CA PHE A 340 -21.54 7.71 3.40
C PHE A 340 -21.47 8.58 2.13
N LEU A 341 -20.54 8.27 1.22
CA LEU A 341 -20.35 9.06 0.00
C LEU A 341 -21.56 9.01 -0.93
N THR A 342 -22.24 7.86 -1.04
CA THR A 342 -23.44 7.72 -1.87
C THR A 342 -24.59 8.60 -1.34
N LYS A 343 -24.78 8.65 -0.02
CA LYS A 343 -25.79 9.51 0.59
C LYS A 343 -25.43 10.98 0.51
N LEU A 344 -24.17 11.31 0.73
CA LEU A 344 -23.66 12.67 0.58
C LEU A 344 -23.85 13.17 -0.86
N ASP A 345 -23.53 12.34 -1.85
CA ASP A 345 -23.72 12.64 -3.27
C ASP A 345 -25.19 12.92 -3.61
N LYS A 346 -26.08 12.07 -3.11
CA LYS A 346 -27.53 12.22 -3.33
C LYS A 346 -28.08 13.50 -2.70
N ALA A 347 -27.59 13.88 -1.53
CA ALA A 347 -28.09 15.05 -0.78
C ALA A 347 -27.46 16.38 -1.20
N ALA A 348 -26.25 16.35 -1.76
CA ALA A 348 -25.49 17.55 -2.13
C ALA A 348 -26.07 18.24 -3.38
N ALA A 349 -26.42 19.52 -3.25
CA ALA A 349 -26.70 20.42 -4.37
C ALA A 349 -25.40 21.17 -4.73
N ALA A 350 -24.97 21.09 -5.99
CA ALA A 350 -23.72 21.69 -6.44
C ALA A 350 -23.86 23.18 -6.81
N PRO A 351 -22.86 24.05 -6.50
CA PRO A 351 -21.77 23.77 -5.56
C PRO A 351 -22.22 23.92 -4.09
N VAL A 352 -21.74 23.04 -3.20
CA VAL A 352 -22.02 23.13 -1.76
C VAL A 352 -21.26 24.31 -1.14
N ASN A 353 -19.97 24.43 -1.47
CA ASN A 353 -19.14 25.55 -1.05
C ASN A 353 -18.75 26.40 -2.27
N ALA A 354 -18.66 27.70 -2.07
CA ALA A 354 -18.29 28.61 -3.14
C ALA A 354 -16.86 28.43 -3.65
N GLY A 355 -15.99 27.73 -2.88
CA GLY A 355 -14.57 27.54 -3.17
C GLY A 355 -13.73 28.80 -3.06
N GLY A 356 -14.07 29.80 -3.85
CA GLY A 356 -13.59 31.18 -3.76
C GLY A 356 -12.09 31.35 -3.62
N GLU A 357 -11.69 32.30 -2.76
CA GLU A 357 -10.30 32.64 -2.48
C GLU A 357 -9.50 31.49 -1.85
N TRP A 358 -10.16 30.62 -1.07
CA TRP A 358 -9.49 29.49 -0.43
C TRP A 358 -8.97 28.47 -1.45
N LEU A 359 -9.81 28.04 -2.37
CA LEU A 359 -9.39 27.13 -3.44
C LEU A 359 -8.30 27.76 -4.32
N ALA A 360 -8.46 29.04 -4.67
CA ALA A 360 -7.44 29.78 -5.43
C ALA A 360 -6.10 29.85 -4.69
N THR A 361 -6.12 30.03 -3.37
CA THR A 361 -4.91 30.01 -2.52
C THR A 361 -4.23 28.65 -2.54
N CYS A 362 -4.98 27.55 -2.41
CA CYS A 362 -4.44 26.18 -2.48
C CYS A 362 -3.79 25.93 -3.85
N GLN A 363 -4.41 26.35 -4.94
CA GLN A 363 -3.85 26.21 -6.29
C GLN A 363 -2.61 27.08 -6.50
N ARG A 364 -2.57 28.30 -5.91
CA ARG A 364 -1.38 29.13 -5.90
C ARG A 364 -0.23 28.45 -5.18
N TRP A 365 -0.44 27.87 -3.99
CA TRP A 365 0.61 27.15 -3.26
C TRP A 365 1.18 25.99 -4.08
N LYS A 366 0.32 25.20 -4.73
CA LYS A 366 0.73 24.09 -5.58
C LYS A 366 1.63 24.53 -6.74
N ARG A 367 1.34 25.68 -7.34
CA ARG A 367 2.15 26.27 -8.41
C ARG A 367 3.45 26.86 -7.91
N ASP A 368 3.40 27.60 -6.79
CA ASP A 368 4.52 28.42 -6.32
C ASP A 368 5.51 27.64 -5.44
N TYR A 369 5.06 26.50 -4.85
CA TYR A 369 5.86 25.59 -4.01
C TYR A 369 5.83 24.15 -4.51
N PRO A 370 6.30 23.90 -5.75
CA PRO A 370 6.28 22.55 -6.33
C PRO A 370 7.20 21.60 -5.57
N ALA A 371 6.87 20.31 -5.58
CA ALA A 371 7.71 19.28 -4.95
C ALA A 371 9.06 19.08 -5.66
N VAL A 372 9.14 19.40 -6.95
CA VAL A 372 10.39 19.34 -7.74
C VAL A 372 10.82 20.73 -8.11
N LEU A 373 11.99 21.13 -7.61
CA LEU A 373 12.52 22.49 -7.73
C LEU A 373 13.39 22.65 -8.98
N PRO A 374 13.56 23.89 -9.53
CA PRO A 374 14.38 24.13 -10.72
C PRO A 374 15.80 23.56 -10.62
N ARG A 375 16.46 23.71 -9.47
CA ARG A 375 17.84 23.18 -9.25
C ARG A 375 17.95 21.66 -9.41
N GLN A 376 16.88 20.92 -9.24
CA GLN A 376 16.89 19.45 -9.39
C GLN A 376 16.91 19.01 -10.87
N TRP A 377 16.66 19.93 -11.78
CA TRP A 377 16.78 19.72 -13.22
C TRP A 377 18.15 20.08 -13.78
N GLU A 378 18.99 20.73 -12.98
CA GLU A 378 20.34 21.12 -13.39
C GLU A 378 21.24 19.87 -13.51
N GLU A 379 22.14 19.91 -14.50
CA GLU A 379 23.12 18.84 -14.70
C GLU A 379 24.29 19.01 -13.71
N ASN A 380 24.63 17.96 -12.98
CA ASN A 380 25.82 17.92 -12.14
C ASN A 380 26.98 17.13 -12.78
N GLY A 381 26.75 16.48 -13.93
CA GLY A 381 27.74 15.75 -14.72
C GLY A 381 28.11 14.35 -14.20
N GLU A 382 27.59 13.94 -13.05
CA GLU A 382 27.98 12.67 -12.40
C GLU A 382 26.81 11.73 -12.15
N THR A 383 25.61 12.27 -11.85
CA THR A 383 24.42 11.49 -11.49
C THR A 383 23.13 12.15 -11.98
N ALA A 384 22.09 11.36 -12.17
CA ALA A 384 20.74 11.87 -12.36
C ALA A 384 20.14 12.32 -11.00
N ASN A 385 19.29 13.33 -11.03
CA ASN A 385 18.54 13.73 -9.83
C ASN A 385 17.27 12.87 -9.68
N VAL A 386 17.08 12.25 -8.52
CA VAL A 386 15.97 11.33 -8.29
C VAL A 386 14.59 12.02 -8.37
N TYR A 387 14.47 13.29 -7.96
CA TYR A 387 13.23 14.07 -8.09
C TYR A 387 12.88 14.39 -9.54
N ALA A 388 13.90 14.85 -10.31
CA ALA A 388 13.75 15.08 -11.73
C ALA A 388 13.38 13.80 -12.48
N PHE A 389 14.02 12.66 -12.12
CA PHE A 389 13.71 11.35 -12.70
C PHE A 389 12.25 10.96 -12.48
N VAL A 390 11.78 10.93 -11.23
CA VAL A 390 10.42 10.49 -10.92
C VAL A 390 9.38 11.41 -11.57
N ARG A 391 9.63 12.72 -11.57
CA ARG A 391 8.76 13.71 -12.24
C ARG A 391 8.74 13.49 -13.74
N TYR A 392 9.89 13.31 -14.37
CA TYR A 392 9.97 13.09 -15.82
C TYR A 392 9.27 11.80 -16.22
N LEU A 393 9.63 10.68 -15.59
CA LEU A 393 9.02 9.38 -15.85
C LEU A 393 7.48 9.46 -15.77
N SER A 394 6.95 9.95 -14.65
CA SER A 394 5.51 9.97 -14.42
C SER A 394 4.77 10.93 -15.36
N SER A 395 5.40 12.03 -15.79
CA SER A 395 4.83 12.94 -16.78
C SER A 395 4.77 12.37 -18.20
N ARG A 396 5.58 11.33 -18.50
CA ARG A 396 5.59 10.65 -19.81
C ARG A 396 4.60 9.48 -19.88
N LEU A 397 4.01 9.08 -18.75
CA LEU A 397 3.08 7.98 -18.71
C LEU A 397 1.69 8.39 -19.25
N PRO A 398 0.99 7.49 -19.95
CA PRO A 398 -0.37 7.76 -20.40
C PRO A 398 -1.38 7.73 -19.23
N GLU A 399 -2.59 8.19 -19.50
CA GLU A 399 -3.75 7.91 -18.65
C GLU A 399 -3.89 6.39 -18.39
N ASN A 400 -4.46 6.04 -17.23
CA ASN A 400 -4.66 4.64 -16.80
C ASN A 400 -3.35 3.84 -16.64
N SER A 401 -2.20 4.48 -16.46
CA SER A 401 -0.92 3.80 -16.23
C SER A 401 -0.90 3.05 -14.90
N LEU A 402 -0.02 2.04 -14.81
CA LEU A 402 0.16 1.18 -13.66
C LEU A 402 1.58 1.33 -13.12
N THR A 403 1.71 1.57 -11.82
CA THR A 403 3.02 1.68 -11.18
C THR A 403 3.03 0.97 -9.84
N ALA A 404 4.06 0.17 -9.59
CA ALA A 404 4.40 -0.36 -8.27
C ALA A 404 5.64 0.35 -7.75
N VAL A 405 5.59 0.76 -6.49
CA VAL A 405 6.63 1.58 -5.86
C VAL A 405 7.17 0.86 -4.64
N SER A 406 8.46 0.57 -4.67
CA SER A 406 9.20 -0.02 -3.55
C SER A 406 9.50 1.01 -2.46
N ASN A 407 10.39 0.69 -1.55
CA ASN A 407 10.71 1.52 -0.38
C ASN A 407 11.93 2.43 -0.57
N GLY A 408 12.32 3.14 0.49
CA GLY A 408 13.42 4.08 0.47
C GLY A 408 13.16 5.28 -0.44
N ALA A 409 14.10 5.58 -1.32
CA ALA A 409 14.00 6.68 -2.29
C ALA A 409 12.75 6.54 -3.18
N CYS A 410 12.45 5.32 -3.63
CA CYS A 410 11.28 5.05 -4.47
C CYS A 410 9.98 5.48 -3.79
N CYS A 411 9.79 5.11 -2.51
CA CYS A 411 8.60 5.46 -1.76
C CYS A 411 8.54 6.95 -1.45
N VAL A 412 9.61 7.54 -0.91
CA VAL A 412 9.60 8.94 -0.48
C VAL A 412 9.46 9.86 -1.68
N VAL A 413 10.38 9.78 -2.65
CA VAL A 413 10.37 10.65 -3.83
C VAL A 413 9.22 10.28 -4.77
N GLY A 414 8.92 8.97 -4.90
CA GLY A 414 7.75 8.49 -5.64
C GLY A 414 6.45 9.11 -5.14
N ASN A 415 6.28 9.24 -3.83
CA ASN A 415 5.08 9.89 -3.29
C ASN A 415 5.14 11.43 -3.29
N GLN A 416 6.31 12.07 -3.38
CA GLN A 416 6.43 13.53 -3.44
C GLN A 416 6.39 14.07 -4.87
N ALA A 417 7.12 13.44 -5.79
CA ALA A 417 7.39 13.97 -7.12
C ALA A 417 6.53 13.38 -8.25
N TYR A 418 5.91 12.22 -8.03
CA TYR A 418 5.15 11.51 -9.05
C TYR A 418 3.90 12.28 -9.49
N VAL A 419 3.68 12.38 -10.79
CA VAL A 419 2.47 12.96 -11.42
C VAL A 419 1.45 11.85 -11.62
N ILE A 420 0.31 11.95 -10.98
CA ILE A 420 -0.81 11.05 -11.21
C ILE A 420 -1.59 11.53 -12.43
N GLN A 421 -1.59 10.71 -13.48
CA GLN A 421 -2.44 10.92 -14.66
C GLN A 421 -3.84 10.38 -14.39
N LYS A 422 -4.83 10.84 -15.15
CA LYS A 422 -6.22 10.39 -15.01
C LYS A 422 -6.32 8.86 -15.09
N GLY A 423 -6.99 8.26 -14.12
CA GLY A 423 -7.20 6.81 -14.05
C GLY A 423 -5.96 5.97 -13.73
N SER A 424 -4.78 6.61 -13.54
CA SER A 424 -3.57 5.88 -13.15
C SER A 424 -3.70 5.26 -11.78
N ARG A 425 -3.00 4.14 -11.57
CA ARG A 425 -2.98 3.42 -10.31
C ARG A 425 -1.54 3.26 -9.81
N MET A 426 -1.36 3.44 -8.51
CA MET A 426 -0.05 3.37 -7.87
C MET A 426 -0.10 2.48 -6.63
N ALA A 427 0.53 1.31 -6.72
CA ALA A 427 0.63 0.38 -5.59
C ALA A 427 1.88 0.70 -4.75
N ASN A 428 1.68 0.91 -3.45
CA ASN A 428 2.73 1.01 -2.44
C ASN A 428 2.22 0.50 -1.08
N ASN A 429 3.09 -0.10 -0.27
CA ASN A 429 2.73 -0.63 1.05
C ASN A 429 3.23 0.28 2.18
N SER A 430 2.82 1.52 2.17
CA SER A 430 3.35 2.59 3.05
C SER A 430 3.22 2.30 4.55
N ALA A 431 2.32 1.45 5.00
CA ALA A 431 2.15 1.15 6.42
C ALA A 431 3.27 0.26 6.97
N ILE A 432 3.57 -0.87 6.32
CA ILE A 432 4.69 -1.73 6.73
C ILE A 432 6.02 -1.26 6.16
N ALA A 433 6.00 -0.72 4.94
CA ALA A 433 7.16 -0.24 4.23
C ALA A 433 8.28 -1.30 4.10
N SER A 434 7.93 -2.54 3.74
CA SER A 434 8.90 -3.63 3.59
C SER A 434 9.81 -3.42 2.38
N MET A 435 11.11 -3.64 2.54
CA MET A 435 12.00 -3.81 1.39
C MET A 435 11.68 -5.11 0.65
N GLY A 436 12.10 -5.23 -0.61
CA GLY A 436 11.75 -6.35 -1.49
C GLY A 436 10.33 -6.31 -2.05
N TYR A 437 9.61 -5.20 -1.85
CA TYR A 437 8.22 -5.05 -2.30
C TYR A 437 8.07 -4.86 -3.80
N GLY A 438 8.96 -4.09 -4.44
CA GLY A 438 8.75 -3.55 -5.81
C GLY A 438 8.52 -4.60 -6.89
N LEU A 439 9.41 -5.60 -7.03
CA LEU A 439 9.28 -6.64 -8.06
C LEU A 439 8.00 -7.47 -7.89
N PRO A 440 7.73 -8.07 -6.71
CA PRO A 440 6.50 -8.83 -6.51
C PRO A 440 5.23 -7.97 -6.68
N ALA A 441 5.25 -6.74 -6.17
CA ALA A 441 4.13 -5.83 -6.32
C ALA A 441 3.88 -5.46 -7.79
N ALA A 442 4.95 -5.27 -8.59
CA ALA A 442 4.82 -5.03 -10.01
C ALA A 442 4.22 -6.24 -10.75
N ILE A 443 4.56 -7.47 -10.34
CA ILE A 443 3.95 -8.70 -10.85
C ILE A 443 2.45 -8.69 -10.56
N GLY A 444 2.05 -8.50 -9.30
CA GLY A 444 0.64 -8.47 -8.91
C GLY A 444 -0.15 -7.33 -9.58
N THR A 445 0.44 -6.13 -9.63
CA THR A 445 -0.13 -4.96 -10.31
C THR A 445 -0.32 -5.20 -11.81
N CYS A 446 0.68 -5.79 -12.47
CA CYS A 446 0.62 -6.09 -13.90
C CYS A 446 -0.48 -7.12 -14.22
N ILE A 447 -0.54 -8.21 -13.45
CA ILE A 447 -1.54 -9.28 -13.64
C ILE A 447 -2.94 -8.73 -13.38
N GLY A 448 -3.17 -8.07 -12.24
CA GLY A 448 -4.44 -7.43 -11.91
C GLY A 448 -4.86 -6.39 -12.93
N GLY A 449 -3.92 -5.61 -13.45
CA GLY A 449 -4.18 -4.62 -14.48
C GLY A 449 -4.36 -5.16 -15.90
N GLY A 450 -4.58 -6.46 -16.07
CA GLY A 450 -4.81 -7.08 -17.38
C GLY A 450 -3.54 -7.27 -18.20
N ARG A 451 -2.41 -7.48 -17.55
CA ARG A 451 -1.08 -7.71 -18.16
C ARG A 451 -0.63 -6.56 -19.08
N ARG A 452 -0.99 -5.33 -18.71
CA ARG A 452 -0.58 -4.11 -19.42
C ARG A 452 0.81 -3.66 -18.92
N GLN A 453 1.46 -2.81 -19.71
CA GLN A 453 2.72 -2.19 -19.31
C GLN A 453 2.61 -1.63 -17.89
N THR A 454 3.53 -2.05 -17.04
CA THR A 454 3.58 -1.68 -15.63
C THR A 454 4.96 -1.14 -15.29
N ILE A 455 5.01 -0.04 -14.56
CA ILE A 455 6.25 0.54 -14.07
C ILE A 455 6.58 -0.06 -12.70
N CYS A 456 7.81 -0.47 -12.51
CA CYS A 456 8.37 -0.87 -11.23
C CYS A 456 9.44 0.15 -10.82
N LEU A 457 9.20 0.93 -9.77
CA LEU A 457 10.23 1.74 -9.13
C LEU A 457 10.87 0.93 -8.01
N GLU A 458 12.13 0.56 -8.16
CA GLU A 458 12.85 -0.28 -7.21
C GLU A 458 14.17 0.37 -6.77
N GLY A 459 14.68 0.01 -5.59
CA GLY A 459 15.96 0.48 -5.06
C GLY A 459 17.02 -0.62 -5.05
N ASP A 460 18.28 -0.23 -5.19
CA ASP A 460 19.43 -1.14 -5.25
C ASP A 460 19.56 -2.08 -4.05
N GLY A 461 19.27 -1.60 -2.85
CA GLY A 461 19.25 -2.44 -1.65
C GLY A 461 17.98 -3.28 -1.52
N SER A 462 16.83 -2.72 -1.90
CA SER A 462 15.53 -3.38 -1.75
C SER A 462 15.37 -4.55 -2.72
N ILE A 463 15.79 -4.42 -3.96
CA ILE A 463 15.67 -5.46 -4.99
C ILE A 463 16.33 -6.78 -4.57
N MET A 464 17.41 -6.71 -3.76
CA MET A 464 18.16 -7.87 -3.30
C MET A 464 17.31 -8.87 -2.49
N MET A 465 16.20 -8.45 -1.92
CA MET A 465 15.36 -9.31 -1.09
C MET A 465 14.41 -10.19 -1.90
N ASN A 466 14.11 -9.85 -3.16
CA ASN A 466 13.25 -10.61 -4.07
C ASN A 466 13.80 -10.61 -5.50
N LEU A 467 15.12 -10.59 -5.65
CA LEU A 467 15.82 -10.51 -6.94
C LEU A 467 15.42 -11.65 -7.90
N GLN A 468 15.16 -12.85 -7.35
CA GLN A 468 14.77 -14.04 -8.11
C GLN A 468 13.45 -13.84 -8.88
N GLU A 469 12.62 -12.89 -8.48
CA GLU A 469 11.34 -12.61 -9.17
C GLU A 469 11.53 -11.96 -10.56
N LEU A 470 12.76 -11.54 -10.90
CA LEU A 470 13.12 -11.23 -12.28
C LEU A 470 12.80 -12.40 -13.22
N GLN A 471 13.04 -13.66 -12.78
CA GLN A 471 12.69 -14.84 -13.57
C GLN A 471 11.17 -15.01 -13.68
N THR A 472 10.42 -14.75 -12.64
CA THR A 472 8.94 -14.82 -12.67
C THR A 472 8.36 -13.88 -13.72
N ILE A 473 8.88 -12.65 -13.81
CA ILE A 473 8.50 -11.66 -14.83
C ILE A 473 8.74 -12.19 -16.24
N LEU A 474 9.92 -12.74 -16.50
CA LEU A 474 10.29 -13.29 -17.82
C LEU A 474 9.46 -14.53 -18.19
N THR A 475 9.32 -15.46 -17.26
CA THR A 475 8.56 -16.71 -17.47
C THR A 475 7.11 -16.40 -17.87
N ASN A 476 6.51 -15.40 -17.23
CA ASN A 476 5.13 -14.98 -17.49
C ASN A 476 5.00 -13.90 -18.58
N LYS A 477 6.11 -13.48 -19.20
CA LYS A 477 6.17 -12.46 -20.26
C LYS A 477 5.47 -11.17 -19.87
N LEU A 478 5.63 -10.73 -18.61
CA LEU A 478 4.98 -9.54 -18.10
C LEU A 478 5.69 -8.27 -18.61
N PRO A 479 4.99 -7.32 -19.22
CA PRO A 479 5.60 -6.10 -19.78
C PRO A 479 5.93 -5.08 -18.66
N ILE A 480 6.80 -5.46 -17.74
CA ILE A 480 7.21 -4.65 -16.59
C ILE A 480 8.50 -3.88 -16.92
N LYS A 481 8.45 -2.56 -16.78
CA LYS A 481 9.59 -1.66 -16.92
C LYS A 481 10.19 -1.41 -15.55
N ILE A 482 11.33 -2.02 -15.27
CA ILE A 482 12.02 -1.91 -13.98
C ILE A 482 12.97 -0.72 -14.06
N PHE A 483 12.73 0.29 -13.23
CA PHE A 483 13.62 1.41 -13.01
C PHE A 483 14.23 1.27 -11.62
N LEU A 484 15.52 0.90 -11.61
CA LEU A 484 16.30 0.74 -10.39
C LEU A 484 16.96 2.07 -10.03
N ILE A 485 16.56 2.65 -8.91
CA ILE A 485 17.23 3.83 -8.34
C ILE A 485 18.46 3.32 -7.58
N ASN A 486 19.64 3.52 -8.16
CA ASN A 486 20.91 3.19 -7.54
C ASN A 486 21.48 4.43 -6.84
N ASN A 487 21.42 4.43 -5.53
CA ASN A 487 22.05 5.42 -4.65
C ASN A 487 23.15 4.77 -3.78
N ASN A 488 23.68 3.64 -4.25
CA ASN A 488 24.77 2.88 -3.64
C ASN A 488 24.46 2.44 -2.20
N GLY A 489 23.23 1.94 -1.97
CA GLY A 489 22.86 1.30 -0.72
C GLY A 489 21.62 1.80 -0.02
N TYR A 490 21.56 1.61 1.30
CA TYR A 490 20.41 1.96 2.14
C TYR A 490 20.39 3.45 2.48
N HIS A 491 20.01 4.26 1.51
CA HIS A 491 20.13 5.71 1.58
C HIS A 491 19.35 6.36 2.73
N SER A 492 18.14 5.89 3.05
CA SER A 492 17.37 6.42 4.19
C SER A 492 18.10 6.19 5.52
N ILE A 493 18.80 5.05 5.65
CA ILE A 493 19.59 4.73 6.85
C ILE A 493 20.88 5.57 6.85
N ARG A 494 21.53 5.75 5.69
CA ARG A 494 22.67 6.67 5.52
C ARG A 494 22.34 8.08 6.05
N LEU A 495 21.19 8.64 5.63
CA LEU A 495 20.74 9.95 6.12
C LEU A 495 20.51 9.97 7.62
N THR A 496 19.94 8.90 8.19
CA THR A 496 19.71 8.78 9.64
C THR A 496 21.02 8.71 10.40
N GLN A 497 21.96 7.86 9.97
CA GLN A 497 23.27 7.75 10.59
C GLN A 497 24.08 9.07 10.50
N ASN A 498 24.04 9.74 9.35
CA ASN A 498 24.68 11.05 9.17
C ASN A 498 24.13 12.12 10.11
N ASN A 499 22.82 12.10 10.38
CA ASN A 499 22.18 13.08 11.25
C ASN A 499 22.40 12.81 12.75
N LEU A 500 22.35 11.55 13.15
CA LEU A 500 22.37 11.16 14.57
C LEU A 500 23.77 10.78 15.07
N PHE A 501 24.62 10.20 14.22
CA PHE A 501 25.89 9.56 14.60
C PHE A 501 27.08 10.11 13.84
N LYS A 502 27.17 11.43 13.69
CA LYS A 502 28.19 12.10 12.87
C LYS A 502 29.62 11.68 13.15
N GLU A 503 29.93 11.41 14.41
CA GLU A 503 31.27 11.09 14.91
C GLU A 503 31.60 9.58 14.82
N HIS A 504 30.63 8.75 14.44
CA HIS A 504 30.80 7.29 14.36
C HIS A 504 30.93 6.81 12.92
N CYS A 505 31.66 5.70 12.75
CA CYS A 505 31.67 4.98 11.48
C CYS A 505 30.27 4.49 11.11
N LYS A 506 29.93 4.59 9.85
CA LYS A 506 28.68 4.05 9.31
C LYS A 506 28.72 2.53 9.30
N VAL A 507 27.56 1.90 9.46
CA VAL A 507 27.42 0.44 9.48
C VAL A 507 26.25 0.01 8.62
N GLY A 508 26.42 -1.05 7.82
CA GLY A 508 25.36 -1.75 7.10
C GLY A 508 24.61 -0.94 6.06
N ILE A 509 25.21 0.11 5.50
CA ILE A 509 24.52 1.00 4.55
C ILE A 509 24.89 0.79 3.08
N GLY A 510 25.98 0.07 2.83
CA GLY A 510 26.51 -0.17 1.50
C GLY A 510 28.03 -0.08 1.47
N PRO A 511 28.69 0.02 0.29
CA PRO A 511 30.14 0.06 0.17
C PRO A 511 30.82 1.13 1.02
N GLU A 512 30.17 2.26 1.27
CA GLU A 512 30.66 3.35 2.12
C GLU A 512 30.92 2.93 3.57
N SER A 513 30.20 1.93 4.07
CA SER A 513 30.41 1.38 5.43
C SER A 513 31.49 0.29 5.47
N GLY A 514 31.91 -0.24 4.32
CA GLY A 514 32.95 -1.27 4.22
C GLY A 514 32.53 -2.69 4.63
N ASP A 515 31.28 -2.87 5.07
CA ASP A 515 30.72 -4.11 5.60
C ASP A 515 29.55 -4.68 4.76
N LEU A 516 29.11 -3.96 3.73
CA LEU A 516 28.05 -4.36 2.82
C LEU A 516 28.35 -3.89 1.39
N SER A 517 28.01 -4.71 0.40
CA SER A 517 28.12 -4.37 -1.02
C SER A 517 26.93 -4.90 -1.80
N PHE A 518 26.79 -4.37 -3.02
CA PHE A 518 25.74 -4.77 -3.97
C PHE A 518 26.39 -5.28 -5.26
N PRO A 519 25.69 -6.14 -6.03
CA PRO A 519 26.21 -6.62 -7.31
C PRO A 519 26.18 -5.49 -8.36
N GLU A 520 26.93 -5.69 -9.43
CA GLU A 520 26.75 -4.92 -10.66
C GLU A 520 25.43 -5.34 -11.33
N PHE A 521 24.42 -4.47 -11.26
CA PHE A 521 23.07 -4.81 -11.74
C PHE A 521 23.00 -5.00 -13.25
N GLU A 522 23.91 -4.42 -14.02
CA GLU A 522 24.07 -4.74 -15.44
C GLU A 522 24.32 -6.23 -15.67
N LYS A 523 25.23 -6.83 -14.89
CA LYS A 523 25.54 -8.27 -14.98
C LYS A 523 24.35 -9.11 -14.57
N ILE A 524 23.63 -8.70 -13.53
CA ILE A 524 22.40 -9.37 -13.08
C ILE A 524 21.32 -9.31 -14.16
N ALA A 525 21.01 -8.14 -14.68
CA ALA A 525 20.00 -7.96 -15.73
C ALA A 525 20.32 -8.82 -16.96
N LYS A 526 21.57 -8.79 -17.41
CA LYS A 526 22.03 -9.59 -18.55
C LYS A 526 22.00 -11.09 -18.27
N ALA A 527 22.34 -11.54 -17.04
CA ALA A 527 22.30 -12.95 -16.65
C ALA A 527 20.87 -13.52 -16.69
N PHE A 528 19.86 -12.71 -16.33
CA PHE A 528 18.45 -13.08 -16.48
C PHE A 528 17.96 -12.90 -17.93
N GLY A 529 18.65 -12.17 -18.79
CA GLY A 529 18.27 -11.94 -20.19
C GLY A 529 17.43 -10.68 -20.43
N TYR A 530 17.51 -9.69 -19.54
CA TYR A 530 16.86 -8.39 -19.74
C TYR A 530 17.64 -7.48 -20.68
N PRO A 531 16.97 -6.72 -21.58
CA PRO A 531 17.54 -5.50 -22.12
C PRO A 531 17.89 -4.55 -20.96
N TYR A 532 19.13 -4.07 -20.96
CA TYR A 532 19.67 -3.22 -19.90
C TYR A 532 20.04 -1.84 -20.43
N TYR A 533 19.63 -0.82 -19.67
CA TYR A 533 19.95 0.58 -19.88
C TYR A 533 20.44 1.20 -18.57
N SER A 534 21.21 2.28 -18.67
CA SER A 534 21.66 3.05 -17.51
C SER A 534 21.65 4.53 -17.79
N ALA A 535 21.63 5.34 -16.74
CA ALA A 535 21.71 6.79 -16.84
C ALA A 535 22.49 7.39 -15.67
N HIS A 536 23.47 8.27 -15.98
CA HIS A 536 24.36 8.96 -15.05
C HIS A 536 24.18 10.49 -15.07
N SER A 537 23.20 10.99 -15.80
CA SER A 537 22.87 12.42 -15.86
C SER A 537 21.37 12.62 -16.09
N ASN A 538 20.87 13.83 -15.88
CA ASN A 538 19.47 14.13 -16.18
C ASN A 538 19.15 14.02 -17.68
N ALA A 539 20.12 14.31 -18.55
CA ALA A 539 19.96 14.16 -20.00
C ALA A 539 19.86 12.69 -20.40
N GLU A 540 20.79 11.84 -19.92
CA GLU A 540 20.76 10.40 -20.17
C GLU A 540 19.49 9.75 -19.58
N MET A 541 19.06 10.16 -18.39
CA MET A 541 17.85 9.68 -17.75
C MET A 541 16.62 9.92 -18.61
N LYS A 542 16.47 11.10 -19.20
CA LYS A 542 15.35 11.41 -20.10
C LYS A 542 15.33 10.47 -21.30
N GLN A 543 16.51 10.28 -21.93
CA GLN A 543 16.66 9.38 -23.08
C GLN A 543 16.37 7.92 -22.69
N ALA A 544 16.88 7.46 -21.54
CA ALA A 544 16.66 6.11 -21.05
C ALA A 544 15.18 5.86 -20.75
N VAL A 545 14.50 6.79 -20.11
CA VAL A 545 13.05 6.70 -19.82
C VAL A 545 12.25 6.58 -21.12
N ASP A 546 12.46 7.49 -22.09
CA ASP A 546 11.74 7.46 -23.37
C ASP A 546 12.00 6.16 -24.14
N THR A 547 13.24 5.67 -24.13
CA THR A 547 13.58 4.38 -24.74
C THR A 547 12.87 3.22 -24.03
N MET A 548 12.94 3.15 -22.72
CA MET A 548 12.31 2.10 -21.92
C MET A 548 10.81 2.01 -22.14
N LEU A 549 10.14 3.16 -22.18
CA LEU A 549 8.67 3.22 -22.37
C LEU A 549 8.23 2.79 -23.77
N ALA A 550 9.10 2.93 -24.76
CA ALA A 550 8.83 2.53 -26.15
C ALA A 550 9.09 1.03 -26.45
N LEU A 551 9.78 0.32 -25.54
CA LEU A 551 10.06 -1.10 -25.73
C LEU A 551 8.83 -1.98 -25.51
N ASP A 552 8.75 -3.07 -26.24
CA ASP A 552 7.84 -4.17 -25.91
C ASP A 552 8.46 -5.08 -24.84
N GLY A 553 7.61 -5.73 -24.02
CA GLY A 553 8.04 -6.68 -23.01
C GLY A 553 8.79 -6.06 -21.80
N PRO A 554 9.42 -6.90 -20.97
CA PRO A 554 10.14 -6.45 -19.77
C PRO A 554 11.51 -5.85 -20.15
N ALA A 555 11.93 -4.85 -19.37
CA ALA A 555 13.23 -4.21 -19.54
C ALA A 555 13.72 -3.65 -18.19
N PHE A 556 15.03 -3.46 -18.06
CA PHE A 556 15.69 -3.02 -16.84
C PHE A 556 16.51 -1.76 -17.12
N CYS A 557 16.29 -0.72 -16.33
CA CYS A 557 17.03 0.53 -16.42
C CYS A 557 17.55 0.92 -15.03
N GLU A 558 18.83 1.18 -14.93
CA GLU A 558 19.52 1.62 -13.72
C GLU A 558 19.74 3.13 -13.76
N ILE A 559 19.18 3.85 -12.79
CA ILE A 559 19.31 5.30 -12.64
C ILE A 559 20.26 5.59 -11.49
N PHE A 560 21.47 6.02 -11.80
CA PHE A 560 22.47 6.39 -10.81
C PHE A 560 22.17 7.76 -10.23
N THR A 561 21.99 7.82 -8.90
CA THR A 561 21.59 9.03 -8.19
C THR A 561 22.56 9.40 -7.08
N ASP A 562 22.61 10.68 -6.72
CA ASP A 562 23.55 11.20 -5.72
C ASP A 562 23.31 10.58 -4.33
N THR A 563 24.37 10.03 -3.75
CA THR A 563 24.39 9.48 -2.39
C THR A 563 24.23 10.54 -1.30
N LYS A 564 24.34 11.83 -1.64
CA LYS A 564 24.15 12.97 -0.74
C LYS A 564 22.76 13.61 -0.86
N GLN A 565 21.92 13.13 -1.78
CA GLN A 565 20.57 13.66 -1.98
C GLN A 565 19.77 13.58 -0.68
N VAL A 566 19.22 14.71 -0.24
CA VAL A 566 18.32 14.76 0.91
C VAL A 566 16.86 14.67 0.47
N TRP A 567 16.00 14.15 1.36
CA TRP A 567 14.56 14.20 1.13
C TRP A 567 14.00 15.58 1.47
N GLU A 568 13.23 16.16 0.55
CA GLU A 568 12.68 17.51 0.71
C GLU A 568 11.37 17.71 -0.11
N PRO A 569 10.35 18.35 0.49
CA PRO A 569 10.32 18.79 1.89
C PRO A 569 10.05 17.63 2.84
N LYS A 570 10.40 17.81 4.11
CA LYS A 570 10.11 16.80 5.17
C LYS A 570 9.98 17.46 6.54
N SER A 571 9.23 16.80 7.43
CA SER A 571 9.31 17.10 8.86
C SER A 571 10.71 16.77 9.38
N SER A 572 11.31 17.68 10.12
CA SER A 572 12.66 17.52 10.66
C SER A 572 12.78 18.24 11.99
N THR A 573 13.57 17.69 12.90
CA THR A 573 13.89 18.35 14.16
C THR A 573 14.64 19.66 13.89
N LYS A 574 14.20 20.74 14.53
CA LYS A 574 14.83 22.07 14.49
C LYS A 574 15.56 22.33 15.79
N ARG A 575 16.77 22.83 15.72
CA ARG A 575 17.52 23.32 16.88
C ARG A 575 17.26 24.80 17.05
N LEU A 576 16.72 25.17 18.20
CA LEU A 576 16.53 26.58 18.57
C LEU A 576 17.86 27.24 18.97
N PRO A 577 17.93 28.60 19.04
CA PRO A 577 19.14 29.32 19.42
C PRO A 577 19.70 28.95 20.80
N ASP A 578 18.84 28.52 21.73
CA ASP A 578 19.21 28.05 23.07
C ASP A 578 19.70 26.59 23.10
N GLY A 579 19.78 25.94 21.92
CA GLY A 579 20.19 24.54 21.81
C GLY A 579 19.07 23.51 21.94
N THR A 580 17.85 23.92 22.31
CA THR A 580 16.69 23.03 22.45
C THR A 580 16.31 22.41 21.11
N LEU A 581 16.00 21.11 21.11
CA LEU A 581 15.50 20.38 19.94
C LEU A 581 13.97 20.35 19.97
N VAL A 582 13.35 20.83 18.90
CA VAL A 582 11.88 20.84 18.75
C VAL A 582 11.47 20.16 17.47
N SER A 583 10.30 19.53 17.48
CA SER A 583 9.64 19.06 16.26
C SER A 583 8.62 20.12 15.84
N PRO A 584 8.88 20.92 14.78
CA PRO A 584 7.94 21.92 14.31
C PRO A 584 6.60 21.30 13.90
N PRO A 585 5.52 22.09 13.90
CA PRO A 585 4.28 21.71 13.24
C PRO A 585 4.49 21.42 11.74
N LEU A 586 3.57 20.71 11.12
CA LEU A 586 3.70 20.27 9.72
C LEU A 586 3.61 21.40 8.68
N GLU A 587 3.24 22.62 9.07
CA GLU A 587 3.39 23.79 8.20
C GLU A 587 4.85 24.22 8.00
N ASP A 588 5.76 23.86 8.93
CA ASP A 588 7.18 24.26 8.90
C ASP A 588 8.09 23.07 8.56
N LEU A 589 8.08 22.66 7.29
CA LEU A 589 8.88 21.54 6.79
C LEU A 589 10.31 21.99 6.42
N ALA A 590 11.28 21.11 6.60
CA ALA A 590 12.65 21.32 6.10
C ALA A 590 12.73 21.08 4.57
N PRO A 591 13.59 21.83 3.84
CA PRO A 591 14.36 22.98 4.28
C PRO A 591 13.45 24.12 4.75
N PHE A 592 13.73 24.65 5.96
CA PHE A 592 12.86 25.65 6.57
C PHE A 592 12.84 26.94 5.75
N LEU A 593 11.64 27.46 5.52
CA LEU A 593 11.45 28.75 4.86
C LEU A 593 11.82 29.90 5.81
N PRO A 594 12.20 31.09 5.27
CA PRO A 594 12.26 32.29 6.06
C PRO A 594 10.96 32.53 6.82
N ARG A 595 11.05 32.95 8.09
CA ARG A 595 9.87 33.10 8.95
C ARG A 595 8.77 33.96 8.34
N GLU A 596 9.14 35.09 7.79
CA GLU A 596 8.22 36.02 7.12
C GLU A 596 7.52 35.40 5.90
N GLU A 597 8.20 34.51 5.20
CA GLU A 597 7.63 33.80 4.06
C GLU A 597 6.61 32.76 4.53
N LEU A 598 6.92 31.98 5.57
CA LEU A 598 6.00 31.04 6.16
C LEU A 598 4.76 31.74 6.73
N GLU A 599 4.94 32.87 7.45
CA GLU A 599 3.85 33.66 8.02
C GLU A 599 2.84 34.12 6.97
N LYS A 600 3.31 34.51 5.78
CA LYS A 600 2.43 34.87 4.65
C LYS A 600 1.55 33.73 4.12
N GLN A 601 1.91 32.49 4.41
CA GLN A 601 1.13 31.31 3.98
C GLN A 601 0.14 30.85 5.06
N MET A 602 0.18 31.43 6.26
CA MET A 602 -0.65 30.99 7.37
C MET A 602 -1.82 31.93 7.63
N PHE A 603 -3.01 31.36 7.76
CA PHE A 603 -4.24 32.04 8.18
C PHE A 603 -4.51 31.88 9.69
N ILE A 604 -3.65 31.14 10.36
CA ILE A 604 -3.67 30.88 11.81
C ILE A 604 -2.31 31.30 12.41
N PRO A 605 -2.26 31.64 13.71
CA PRO A 605 -0.98 31.95 14.33
C PRO A 605 0.02 30.81 14.22
N LEU A 606 1.27 31.16 13.92
CA LEU A 606 2.39 30.21 13.99
C LEU A 606 2.68 29.84 15.46
N MET A 607 3.14 28.60 15.68
CA MET A 607 3.57 28.11 16.99
C MET A 607 5.08 28.19 17.13
#